data_5343c70d9557d5b868f0d94f463b8d0d
#
_entry.id   5343c70d9557d5b868f0d94f463b8d0d
#
_cell.length_a   1.000
_cell.length_b   1.000
_cell.length_c   1.000
_cell.angle_alpha   90.00
_cell.angle_beta   90.00
_cell.angle_gamma   90.00
#
_symmetry.space_group_name_H-M   'P 1'
#
loop_
_entity.id
_entity.type
_entity.pdbx_description
1 polymer ?
#
loop_
_entity_poly.entity_id
_entity_poly.type
_entity_poly.pdbx_seq_one_letter_code
_entity_poly.pdbx_strand_id
1 'polypeptide(L)'
;MSKRNIIWLLMAFFFIADLAAAVHKGKKEVVLSEQSLRDKVKGAWAGQTLGCSYGGPTEFKFLGTIIQDYIPIPWDKHTVKNWYDTFPGLYDDVYVDLTFVEVFERCGLDAPVDSFATAFGRTEYPLWHANQVARYNLLQGVKAPQSGYWKNNPHAHCIDFQIEADFAGIMSPGMPNQAAEICDRVGHIMSYGEGWYGGVYVAAMYSLAYVSNDIEYIVKEALKVIPEESDFHKCMSDVIRWHRKYPKDWKRTWFELQNKWSEEISCPEGIHNSFNIGTKINLSLIHISEPTRPLYI
;
A
#
# COMPACT_ATOMS: atom_id res chain seq x y z
N MET A 1 1.68 55.79 27.06
CA MET A 1 2.48 54.93 26.13
C MET A 1 3.11 55.84 25.08
N SER A 2 4.43 55.70 24.85
CA SER A 2 5.13 56.50 23.86
C SER A 2 4.75 56.13 22.45
N LYS A 3 4.70 57.08 21.51
CA LYS A 3 4.39 56.82 20.08
C LYS A 3 5.22 55.69 19.47
N ARG A 4 6.42 55.48 20.00
CA ARG A 4 7.36 54.43 19.62
C ARG A 4 6.86 53.02 19.98
N ASN A 5 6.17 52.87 21.12
CA ASN A 5 5.61 51.55 21.55
C ASN A 5 4.37 51.15 20.76
N ILE A 6 3.60 52.15 20.24
CA ILE A 6 2.42 51.90 19.39
C ILE A 6 2.86 51.41 18.01
N ILE A 7 3.96 51.94 17.46
CA ILE A 7 4.50 51.49 16.17
C ILE A 7 5.03 50.03 16.25
N TRP A 8 5.68 49.67 17.34
CA TRP A 8 6.13 48.28 17.54
C TRP A 8 4.99 47.27 17.72
N LEU A 9 3.93 47.68 18.41
CA LEU A 9 2.71 46.89 18.53
C LEU A 9 1.98 46.69 17.17
N LEU A 10 1.90 47.74 16.36
CA LEU A 10 1.31 47.67 15.03
C LEU A 10 2.13 46.82 14.08
N MET A 11 3.49 46.92 14.10
CA MET A 11 4.36 46.03 13.31
C MET A 11 4.24 44.58 13.73
N ALA A 12 4.17 44.29 15.03
CA ALA A 12 3.96 42.92 15.52
C ALA A 12 2.61 42.35 15.09
N PHE A 13 1.56 43.18 15.05
CA PHE A 13 0.22 42.77 14.58
C PHE A 13 0.22 42.49 13.07
N PHE A 14 0.92 43.27 12.25
CA PHE A 14 1.08 43.00 10.83
C PHE A 14 1.88 41.71 10.56
N PHE A 15 2.96 41.47 11.33
CA PHE A 15 3.73 40.23 11.21
C PHE A 15 2.94 38.98 11.60
N ILE A 16 2.08 39.06 12.63
CA ILE A 16 1.21 37.97 13.05
C ILE A 16 0.08 37.75 12.03
N ALA A 17 -0.45 38.81 11.44
CA ALA A 17 -1.46 38.72 10.39
C ALA A 17 -0.90 38.12 9.09
N ASP A 18 0.31 38.49 8.69
CA ASP A 18 1.00 37.89 7.54
C ASP A 18 1.41 36.44 7.80
N LEU A 19 1.81 36.07 9.02
CA LEU A 19 2.07 34.69 9.39
C LEU A 19 0.79 33.84 9.40
N ALA A 20 -0.33 34.39 9.89
CA ALA A 20 -1.63 33.74 9.84
C ALA A 20 -2.17 33.61 8.40
N ALA A 21 -1.93 34.63 7.54
CA ALA A 21 -2.25 34.57 6.13
C ALA A 21 -1.35 33.61 5.34
N ALA A 22 -0.09 33.48 5.73
CA ALA A 22 0.85 32.51 5.14
C ALA A 22 0.49 31.06 5.53
N VAL A 23 0.01 30.83 6.74
CA VAL A 23 -0.47 29.52 7.22
C VAL A 23 -1.79 29.14 6.53
N HIS A 24 -2.60 30.11 6.06
CA HIS A 24 -3.84 29.86 5.31
C HIS A 24 -3.62 29.75 3.78
N LYS A 25 -2.44 30.08 3.26
CA LYS A 25 -2.10 29.90 1.85
C LYS A 25 -1.63 28.46 1.62
N GLY A 26 -2.58 27.52 1.48
CA GLY A 26 -2.18 26.24 0.92
C GLY A 26 -2.93 24.98 1.26
N LYS A 27 -3.98 25.01 2.06
CA LYS A 27 -4.86 23.82 2.12
C LYS A 27 -5.82 23.88 0.93
N LYS A 28 -5.42 23.22 -0.16
CA LYS A 28 -6.31 22.98 -1.29
C LYS A 28 -7.38 22.01 -0.77
N GLU A 29 -8.56 22.53 -0.47
CA GLU A 29 -9.70 21.70 -0.08
C GLU A 29 -10.13 20.89 -1.30
N VAL A 30 -10.20 19.57 -1.16
CA VAL A 30 -10.72 18.66 -2.17
C VAL A 30 -12.08 18.18 -1.72
N VAL A 31 -13.11 18.52 -2.48
CA VAL A 31 -14.48 18.09 -2.21
C VAL A 31 -14.79 16.88 -3.08
N LEU A 32 -15.13 15.77 -2.44
CA LEU A 32 -15.60 14.55 -3.11
C LEU A 32 -17.13 14.47 -2.99
N SER A 33 -17.82 14.25 -4.09
CA SER A 33 -19.24 13.87 -4.03
C SER A 33 -19.38 12.46 -3.46
N GLU A 34 -20.51 12.16 -2.83
CA GLU A 34 -20.80 10.81 -2.34
C GLU A 34 -20.70 9.77 -3.46
N GLN A 35 -21.20 10.07 -4.65
CA GLN A 35 -21.09 9.19 -5.81
C GLN A 35 -19.63 8.90 -6.16
N SER A 36 -18.79 9.94 -6.24
CA SER A 36 -17.36 9.77 -6.52
C SER A 36 -16.65 8.93 -5.45
N LEU A 37 -17.00 9.14 -4.18
CA LEU A 37 -16.45 8.33 -3.09
C LEU A 37 -16.83 6.86 -3.23
N ARG A 38 -18.13 6.57 -3.47
CA ARG A 38 -18.62 5.20 -3.69
C ARG A 38 -17.96 4.52 -4.89
N ASP A 39 -17.79 5.25 -5.99
CA ASP A 39 -17.16 4.70 -7.20
C ASP A 39 -15.68 4.38 -6.97
N LYS A 40 -14.96 5.24 -6.24
CA LYS A 40 -13.55 4.99 -5.88
C LYS A 40 -13.41 3.78 -4.93
N VAL A 41 -14.28 3.63 -3.93
CA VAL A 41 -14.29 2.46 -3.04
C VAL A 41 -14.55 1.18 -3.83
N LYS A 42 -15.57 1.17 -4.70
CA LYS A 42 -15.86 0.02 -5.57
C LYS A 42 -14.70 -0.29 -6.51
N GLY A 43 -14.08 0.73 -7.09
CA GLY A 43 -12.93 0.60 -7.97
C GLY A 43 -11.72 0.00 -7.26
N ALA A 44 -11.47 0.39 -6.00
CA ALA A 44 -10.39 -0.15 -5.19
C ALA A 44 -10.55 -1.66 -4.94
N TRP A 45 -11.70 -2.10 -4.44
CA TRP A 45 -12.00 -3.52 -4.22
C TRP A 45 -12.01 -4.35 -5.51
N ALA A 46 -12.57 -3.79 -6.59
CA ALA A 46 -12.52 -4.44 -7.89
C ALA A 46 -11.09 -4.57 -8.40
N GLY A 47 -10.27 -3.53 -8.24
CA GLY A 47 -8.87 -3.52 -8.65
C GLY A 47 -8.05 -4.59 -7.94
N GLN A 48 -8.19 -4.73 -6.62
CA GLN A 48 -7.54 -5.77 -5.83
C GLN A 48 -7.95 -7.19 -6.33
N THR A 49 -9.25 -7.45 -6.43
CA THR A 49 -9.76 -8.74 -6.93
C THR A 49 -9.27 -9.06 -8.35
N LEU A 50 -9.25 -8.07 -9.23
CA LEU A 50 -8.74 -8.23 -10.60
C LEU A 50 -7.24 -8.49 -10.60
N GLY A 51 -6.47 -7.80 -9.75
CA GLY A 51 -5.04 -7.98 -9.59
C GLY A 51 -4.68 -9.40 -9.19
N CYS A 52 -5.31 -9.94 -8.14
CA CYS A 52 -5.15 -11.32 -7.68
C CYS A 52 -5.48 -12.31 -8.80
N SER A 53 -6.62 -12.15 -9.45
CA SER A 53 -7.08 -13.07 -10.49
C SER A 53 -6.19 -13.07 -11.74
N TYR A 54 -5.64 -11.90 -12.11
CA TYR A 54 -4.77 -11.76 -13.28
C TYR A 54 -3.34 -12.21 -13.01
N GLY A 55 -2.83 -11.95 -11.80
CA GLY A 55 -1.49 -12.33 -11.37
C GLY A 55 -1.34 -13.82 -11.05
N GLY A 56 -2.35 -14.43 -10.43
CA GLY A 56 -2.31 -15.78 -9.92
C GLY A 56 -1.84 -16.85 -10.92
N PRO A 57 -2.30 -16.88 -12.19
CA PRO A 57 -1.84 -17.87 -13.18
C PRO A 57 -0.33 -17.87 -13.43
N THR A 58 0.35 -16.77 -13.15
CA THR A 58 1.77 -16.56 -13.43
C THR A 58 2.63 -16.47 -12.18
N GLU A 59 2.02 -16.45 -11.02
CA GLU A 59 2.72 -16.37 -9.73
C GLU A 59 3.74 -17.51 -9.61
N PHE A 60 4.95 -17.20 -9.14
CA PHE A 60 6.10 -18.09 -9.01
C PHE A 60 6.62 -18.76 -10.30
N LYS A 61 6.04 -18.50 -11.47
CA LYS A 61 6.45 -19.16 -12.72
C LYS A 61 7.55 -18.43 -13.47
N PHE A 62 7.77 -17.15 -13.20
CA PHE A 62 8.70 -16.28 -13.92
C PHE A 62 9.67 -15.56 -12.98
N LEU A 63 10.22 -16.31 -12.02
CA LEU A 63 11.16 -15.77 -11.03
C LEU A 63 12.44 -15.27 -11.67
N GLY A 64 12.86 -14.04 -11.37
CA GLY A 64 14.09 -13.45 -11.89
C GLY A 64 14.07 -13.13 -13.39
N THR A 65 12.92 -13.24 -14.06
CA THR A 65 12.76 -12.95 -15.49
C THR A 65 11.47 -12.19 -15.77
N ILE A 66 11.28 -11.78 -17.02
CA ILE A 66 10.07 -11.09 -17.51
C ILE A 66 9.23 -12.09 -18.28
N ILE A 67 7.91 -12.05 -18.08
CA ILE A 67 6.96 -12.74 -18.96
C ILE A 67 7.09 -12.11 -20.33
N GLN A 68 7.39 -12.93 -21.35
CA GLN A 68 7.56 -12.43 -22.70
C GLN A 68 6.23 -11.96 -23.30
N ASP A 69 6.25 -10.88 -24.07
CA ASP A 69 5.05 -10.23 -24.61
C ASP A 69 4.17 -11.16 -25.49
N TYR A 70 4.73 -12.26 -26.00
CA TYR A 70 4.02 -13.27 -26.80
C TYR A 70 3.36 -14.37 -25.96
N ILE A 71 3.59 -14.42 -24.65
CA ILE A 71 2.96 -15.40 -23.76
C ILE A 71 1.58 -14.87 -23.36
N PRO A 72 0.48 -15.50 -23.77
CA PRO A 72 -0.84 -15.05 -23.40
C PRO A 72 -1.10 -15.36 -21.91
N ILE A 73 -1.70 -14.40 -21.21
CA ILE A 73 -2.32 -14.63 -19.91
C ILE A 73 -3.82 -14.80 -20.19
N PRO A 74 -4.38 -16.02 -20.02
CA PRO A 74 -5.78 -16.26 -20.30
C PRO A 74 -6.68 -15.39 -19.42
N TRP A 75 -7.59 -14.65 -20.05
CA TRP A 75 -8.55 -13.81 -19.37
C TRP A 75 -9.89 -13.75 -20.10
N ASP A 76 -10.96 -14.06 -19.40
CA ASP A 76 -12.33 -13.96 -19.92
C ASP A 76 -13.33 -13.56 -18.80
N LYS A 77 -14.59 -13.45 -19.14
CA LYS A 77 -15.67 -13.10 -18.21
C LYS A 77 -15.90 -14.11 -17.07
N HIS A 78 -15.32 -15.29 -17.15
CA HIS A 78 -15.45 -16.36 -16.15
C HIS A 78 -14.21 -16.47 -15.26
N THR A 79 -13.11 -15.80 -15.59
CA THR A 79 -11.80 -15.96 -14.95
C THR A 79 -11.88 -15.78 -13.43
N VAL A 80 -12.44 -14.67 -12.94
CA VAL A 80 -12.58 -14.41 -11.50
C VAL A 80 -13.38 -15.53 -10.81
N LYS A 81 -14.55 -15.87 -11.38
CA LYS A 81 -15.39 -16.93 -10.81
C LYS A 81 -14.69 -18.28 -10.79
N ASN A 82 -14.01 -18.65 -11.87
CA ASN A 82 -13.28 -19.90 -11.94
C ASN A 82 -12.20 -20.01 -10.87
N TRP A 83 -11.45 -18.92 -10.59
CA TRP A 83 -10.47 -18.90 -9.54
C TRP A 83 -11.10 -19.05 -8.14
N TYR A 84 -12.18 -18.34 -7.86
CA TYR A 84 -12.93 -18.53 -6.60
C TYR A 84 -13.43 -19.97 -6.41
N ASP A 85 -13.86 -20.62 -7.48
CA ASP A 85 -14.40 -21.98 -7.42
C ASP A 85 -13.30 -23.05 -7.30
N THR A 86 -12.10 -22.80 -7.88
CA THR A 86 -11.05 -23.83 -8.02
C THR A 86 -9.86 -23.64 -7.11
N PHE A 87 -9.51 -22.41 -6.78
CA PHE A 87 -8.39 -22.07 -5.90
C PHE A 87 -8.67 -20.80 -5.09
N PRO A 88 -9.63 -20.86 -4.14
CA PRO A 88 -10.04 -19.69 -3.35
C PRO A 88 -8.90 -19.11 -2.50
N GLY A 89 -7.84 -19.86 -2.19
CA GLY A 89 -6.66 -19.38 -1.47
C GLY A 89 -5.86 -18.31 -2.22
N LEU A 90 -6.14 -18.10 -3.50
CA LEU A 90 -5.57 -17.00 -4.30
C LEU A 90 -5.99 -15.60 -3.80
N TYR A 91 -7.04 -15.52 -3.03
CA TYR A 91 -7.64 -14.25 -2.57
C TYR A 91 -7.39 -13.96 -1.09
N ASP A 92 -6.28 -14.47 -0.54
CA ASP A 92 -5.87 -14.19 0.84
C ASP A 92 -5.75 -12.68 1.10
N ASP A 93 -5.20 -11.89 0.18
CA ASP A 93 -5.18 -10.43 0.21
C ASP A 93 -6.57 -9.86 0.56
N VAL A 94 -7.59 -10.26 -0.21
CA VAL A 94 -8.97 -9.79 -0.05
C VAL A 94 -9.59 -10.27 1.26
N TYR A 95 -9.33 -11.52 1.65
CA TYR A 95 -9.93 -12.09 2.86
C TYR A 95 -9.37 -11.47 4.13
N VAL A 96 -8.06 -11.18 4.18
CA VAL A 96 -7.45 -10.53 5.33
C VAL A 96 -7.96 -9.09 5.47
N ASP A 97 -7.98 -8.34 4.39
CA ASP A 97 -8.56 -7.00 4.35
C ASP A 97 -10.01 -6.99 4.85
N LEU A 98 -10.86 -7.88 4.34
CA LEU A 98 -12.27 -7.97 4.77
C LEU A 98 -12.39 -8.39 6.23
N THR A 99 -11.48 -9.24 6.75
CA THR A 99 -11.45 -9.61 8.16
C THR A 99 -11.22 -8.38 9.05
N PHE A 100 -10.32 -7.50 8.64
CA PHE A 100 -10.05 -6.27 9.41
C PHE A 100 -11.18 -5.24 9.27
N VAL A 101 -11.77 -5.10 8.09
CA VAL A 101 -12.94 -4.24 7.89
C VAL A 101 -14.11 -4.69 8.78
N GLU A 102 -14.37 -5.99 8.87
CA GLU A 102 -15.43 -6.55 9.75
C GLU A 102 -15.20 -6.17 11.22
N VAL A 103 -13.95 -6.19 11.68
CA VAL A 103 -13.63 -5.76 13.04
C VAL A 103 -13.96 -4.28 13.26
N PHE A 104 -13.63 -3.41 12.29
CA PHE A 104 -14.01 -2.00 12.35
C PHE A 104 -15.53 -1.80 12.36
N GLU A 105 -16.25 -2.54 11.53
CA GLU A 105 -17.73 -2.47 11.49
C GLU A 105 -18.34 -2.88 12.84
N ARG A 106 -17.83 -3.92 13.46
CA ARG A 106 -18.35 -4.48 14.73
C ARG A 106 -17.90 -3.71 15.96
N CYS A 107 -16.65 -3.24 16.00
CA CYS A 107 -16.02 -2.67 17.20
C CYS A 107 -15.81 -1.14 17.13
N GLY A 108 -16.04 -0.52 15.94
CA GLY A 108 -15.79 0.90 15.71
C GLY A 108 -14.35 1.22 15.32
N LEU A 109 -14.12 2.50 14.97
CA LEU A 109 -12.83 2.96 14.44
C LEU A 109 -11.69 2.88 15.48
N ASP A 110 -12.01 2.90 16.76
CA ASP A 110 -11.06 2.79 17.89
C ASP A 110 -10.86 1.36 18.36
N ALA A 111 -11.25 0.36 17.57
CA ALA A 111 -11.09 -1.04 17.91
C ALA A 111 -9.64 -1.36 18.33
N PRO A 112 -9.45 -2.04 19.49
CA PRO A 112 -8.12 -2.37 19.98
C PRO A 112 -7.47 -3.48 19.13
N VAL A 113 -6.14 -3.51 19.10
CA VAL A 113 -5.37 -4.52 18.35
C VAL A 113 -5.78 -5.96 18.68
N ASP A 114 -6.13 -6.24 19.93
CA ASP A 114 -6.56 -7.57 20.37
C ASP A 114 -7.83 -8.06 19.64
N SER A 115 -8.72 -7.15 19.22
CA SER A 115 -9.90 -7.49 18.43
C SER A 115 -9.54 -7.99 17.03
N PHE A 116 -8.61 -7.30 16.38
CA PHE A 116 -8.08 -7.68 15.06
C PHE A 116 -7.28 -8.98 15.15
N ALA A 117 -6.38 -9.08 16.11
CA ALA A 117 -5.58 -10.30 16.34
C ALA A 117 -6.46 -11.52 16.62
N THR A 118 -7.55 -11.34 17.39
CA THR A 118 -8.50 -12.41 17.69
C THR A 118 -9.27 -12.83 16.43
N ALA A 119 -9.77 -11.87 15.65
CA ALA A 119 -10.45 -12.16 14.40
C ALA A 119 -9.52 -12.90 13.43
N PHE A 120 -8.33 -12.35 13.18
CA PHE A 120 -7.32 -12.93 12.29
C PHE A 120 -6.89 -14.33 12.73
N GLY A 121 -6.63 -14.53 14.03
CA GLY A 121 -6.22 -15.83 14.58
C GLY A 121 -7.25 -16.94 14.41
N ARG A 122 -8.54 -16.59 14.26
CA ARG A 122 -9.67 -17.53 14.10
C ARG A 122 -10.09 -17.76 12.66
N THR A 123 -9.44 -17.12 11.70
CA THR A 123 -9.75 -17.34 10.28
C THR A 123 -9.47 -18.77 9.85
N GLU A 124 -10.25 -19.29 8.92
CA GLU A 124 -10.13 -20.65 8.39
C GLU A 124 -9.62 -20.71 6.95
N TYR A 125 -9.52 -19.55 6.27
CA TYR A 125 -8.97 -19.51 4.92
C TYR A 125 -7.46 -19.77 4.93
N PRO A 126 -6.87 -20.28 3.83
CA PRO A 126 -5.43 -20.47 3.71
C PRO A 126 -4.66 -19.19 3.96
N LEU A 127 -3.55 -19.29 4.66
CA LEU A 127 -2.58 -18.22 4.89
C LEU A 127 -1.17 -18.74 4.64
N TRP A 128 -0.28 -17.85 4.22
CA TRP A 128 1.07 -18.17 3.84
C TRP A 128 2.07 -17.36 4.68
N HIS A 129 3.35 -17.67 4.60
CA HIS A 129 4.49 -16.92 5.14
C HIS A 129 4.22 -16.20 6.49
N ALA A 130 4.32 -14.87 6.52
CA ALA A 130 4.17 -14.09 7.75
C ALA A 130 2.78 -14.25 8.37
N ASN A 131 1.74 -14.33 7.56
CA ASN A 131 0.36 -14.53 7.99
C ASN A 131 0.17 -15.89 8.66
N GLN A 132 0.67 -16.95 8.06
CA GLN A 132 0.56 -18.30 8.60
C GLN A 132 1.27 -18.41 9.96
N VAL A 133 2.49 -17.87 10.06
CA VAL A 133 3.25 -17.85 11.32
C VAL A 133 2.57 -16.98 12.37
N ALA A 134 2.07 -15.80 11.99
CA ALA A 134 1.35 -14.93 12.91
C ALA A 134 0.09 -15.60 13.49
N ARG A 135 -0.72 -16.24 12.64
CA ARG A 135 -1.89 -17.02 13.09
C ARG A 135 -1.48 -18.14 14.04
N TYR A 136 -0.43 -18.90 13.71
CA TYR A 136 0.09 -19.94 14.61
C TYR A 136 0.51 -19.35 15.96
N ASN A 137 1.28 -18.25 15.97
CA ASN A 137 1.71 -17.55 17.18
C ASN A 137 0.52 -17.12 18.05
N LEU A 138 -0.49 -16.51 17.45
CA LEU A 138 -1.70 -16.08 18.16
C LEU A 138 -2.42 -17.27 18.80
N LEU A 139 -2.55 -18.38 18.09
CA LEU A 139 -3.17 -19.62 18.59
C LEU A 139 -2.34 -20.26 19.72
N GLN A 140 -1.02 -20.06 19.76
CA GLN A 140 -0.14 -20.46 20.85
C GLN A 140 -0.13 -19.43 22.02
N GLY A 141 -0.91 -18.37 21.94
CA GLY A 141 -1.01 -17.35 23.01
C GLY A 141 0.02 -16.22 22.92
N VAL A 142 0.81 -16.16 21.85
CA VAL A 142 1.69 -15.01 21.58
C VAL A 142 0.83 -13.86 21.05
N LYS A 143 0.68 -12.82 21.86
CA LYS A 143 -0.19 -11.68 21.52
C LYS A 143 0.44 -10.74 20.48
N ALA A 144 -0.40 -10.02 19.75
CA ALA A 144 0.06 -8.88 18.96
C ALA A 144 0.57 -7.75 19.91
N PRO A 145 1.59 -7.00 19.53
CA PRO A 145 2.34 -7.06 18.27
C PRO A 145 3.44 -8.12 18.22
N GLN A 146 3.64 -8.90 19.30
CA GLN A 146 4.71 -9.91 19.37
C GLN A 146 4.52 -11.07 18.39
N SER A 147 3.29 -11.34 17.95
CA SER A 147 2.99 -12.38 16.95
C SER A 147 3.66 -12.13 15.61
N GLY A 148 3.78 -10.86 15.18
CA GLY A 148 4.44 -10.46 13.95
C GLY A 148 5.91 -10.08 14.14
N TYR A 149 6.39 -9.94 15.38
CA TYR A 149 7.75 -9.49 15.65
C TYR A 149 8.80 -10.46 15.11
N TRP A 150 9.84 -9.95 14.47
CA TRP A 150 10.83 -10.74 13.73
C TRP A 150 11.50 -11.89 14.54
N LYS A 151 11.55 -11.80 15.87
CA LYS A 151 12.04 -12.92 16.72
C LYS A 151 11.06 -14.08 16.82
N ASN A 152 9.79 -13.83 16.61
CA ASN A 152 8.72 -14.82 16.67
C ASN A 152 8.17 -15.18 15.29
N ASN A 153 8.46 -14.34 14.30
CA ASN A 153 8.00 -14.52 12.92
C ASN A 153 9.17 -14.29 11.95
N PRO A 154 9.80 -15.36 11.45
CA PRO A 154 10.93 -15.27 10.53
C PRO A 154 10.55 -14.61 9.19
N HIS A 155 9.26 -14.56 8.87
CA HIS A 155 8.71 -13.95 7.66
C HIS A 155 8.23 -12.51 7.88
N ALA A 156 8.53 -11.87 9.02
CA ALA A 156 8.07 -10.52 9.35
C ALA A 156 8.34 -9.46 8.28
N HIS A 157 9.38 -9.65 7.46
CA HIS A 157 9.77 -8.79 6.36
C HIS A 157 9.18 -9.18 5.00
N CYS A 158 8.36 -10.25 4.94
CA CYS A 158 7.72 -10.71 3.71
C CYS A 158 6.59 -9.79 3.27
N ILE A 159 6.04 -10.08 2.09
CA ILE A 159 5.09 -9.23 1.38
C ILE A 159 3.70 -9.14 2.03
N ASP A 160 3.36 -10.05 2.95
CA ASP A 160 2.00 -10.28 3.41
C ASP A 160 1.23 -8.99 3.75
N PHE A 161 1.72 -8.19 4.69
CA PHE A 161 1.01 -6.95 5.04
C PHE A 161 0.98 -5.93 3.90
N GLN A 162 1.92 -5.98 2.97
CA GLN A 162 1.96 -5.08 1.82
C GLN A 162 0.79 -5.32 0.85
N ILE A 163 0.32 -6.55 0.74
CA ILE A 163 -0.82 -6.93 -0.10
C ILE A 163 -2.16 -6.86 0.65
N GLU A 164 -2.14 -6.56 1.94
CA GLU A 164 -3.29 -6.60 2.86
C GLU A 164 -3.49 -5.27 3.60
N ALA A 165 -2.93 -4.18 3.10
CA ALA A 165 -3.06 -2.86 3.70
C ALA A 165 -4.01 -1.94 2.92
N ASP A 166 -4.60 -2.41 1.84
CA ASP A 166 -5.47 -1.66 0.93
C ASP A 166 -6.64 -1.06 1.70
N PHE A 167 -7.27 -1.84 2.59
CA PHE A 167 -8.40 -1.40 3.42
C PHE A 167 -8.07 -0.15 4.24
N ALA A 168 -6.86 -0.04 4.79
CA ALA A 168 -6.46 1.10 5.62
C ALA A 168 -6.46 2.41 4.80
N GLY A 169 -5.98 2.33 3.57
CA GLY A 169 -6.04 3.44 2.61
C GLY A 169 -7.45 3.73 2.13
N ILE A 170 -8.23 2.68 1.83
CA ILE A 170 -9.64 2.81 1.40
C ILE A 170 -10.48 3.48 2.48
N MET A 171 -10.24 3.19 3.75
CA MET A 171 -10.92 3.80 4.91
C MET A 171 -10.45 5.22 5.24
N SER A 172 -9.37 5.72 4.63
CA SER A 172 -8.74 7.00 4.96
C SER A 172 -8.64 7.95 3.75
N PRO A 173 -9.76 8.37 3.12
CA PRO A 173 -9.77 9.19 1.91
C PRO A 173 -8.99 10.50 2.07
N GLY A 174 -7.86 10.65 1.36
CA GLY A 174 -7.01 11.84 1.40
C GLY A 174 -6.24 12.05 2.70
N MET A 175 -6.19 11.05 3.58
CA MET A 175 -5.57 11.12 4.90
C MET A 175 -4.47 10.03 5.06
N PRO A 176 -3.34 10.14 4.35
CA PRO A 176 -2.31 9.10 4.35
C PRO A 176 -1.71 8.84 5.74
N ASN A 177 -1.62 9.84 6.62
CA ASN A 177 -1.17 9.63 7.99
C ASN A 177 -2.16 8.80 8.80
N GLN A 178 -3.47 8.99 8.59
CA GLN A 178 -4.50 8.16 9.23
C GLN A 178 -4.44 6.72 8.74
N ALA A 179 -4.20 6.52 7.44
CA ALA A 179 -3.94 5.19 6.89
C ALA A 179 -2.72 4.53 7.55
N ALA A 180 -1.63 5.28 7.75
CA ALA A 180 -0.44 4.80 8.44
C ALA A 180 -0.71 4.42 9.91
N GLU A 181 -1.54 5.19 10.65
CA GLU A 181 -1.95 4.86 12.02
C GLU A 181 -2.78 3.57 12.09
N ILE A 182 -3.66 3.32 11.11
CA ILE A 182 -4.37 2.04 11.00
C ILE A 182 -3.37 0.92 10.76
N CYS A 183 -2.42 1.11 9.83
CA CYS A 183 -1.36 0.13 9.55
C CYS A 183 -0.48 -0.16 10.78
N ASP A 184 -0.16 0.84 11.60
CA ASP A 184 0.59 0.65 12.84
C ASP A 184 -0.18 -0.23 13.82
N ARG A 185 -1.49 -0.01 13.93
CA ARG A 185 -2.36 -0.79 14.81
C ARG A 185 -2.49 -2.25 14.40
N VAL A 186 -2.60 -2.53 13.09
CA VAL A 186 -2.99 -3.87 12.60
C VAL A 186 -1.82 -4.63 11.99
N GLY A 187 -0.92 -3.96 11.28
CA GLY A 187 0.12 -4.62 10.48
C GLY A 187 1.15 -5.37 11.32
N HIS A 188 1.35 -4.93 12.56
CA HIS A 188 2.24 -5.62 13.48
C HIS A 188 1.68 -6.93 14.06
N ILE A 189 0.47 -7.32 13.68
CA ILE A 189 -0.03 -8.68 13.93
C ILE A 189 0.84 -9.71 13.19
N MET A 190 1.28 -9.38 11.95
CA MET A 190 2.02 -10.30 11.08
C MET A 190 3.38 -9.78 10.60
N SER A 191 3.60 -8.46 10.47
CA SER A 191 4.78 -7.91 9.79
C SER A 191 5.50 -6.82 10.58
N TYR A 192 6.81 -6.68 10.31
CA TYR A 192 7.69 -5.63 10.82
C TYR A 192 8.69 -5.21 9.74
N GLY A 193 9.36 -4.06 9.96
CA GLY A 193 10.43 -3.57 9.07
C GLY A 193 9.93 -3.36 7.64
N GLU A 194 10.70 -3.82 6.67
CA GLU A 194 10.44 -3.56 5.25
C GLU A 194 9.07 -4.11 4.76
N GLY A 195 8.64 -5.27 5.27
CA GLY A 195 7.32 -5.82 4.95
C GLY A 195 6.18 -4.94 5.48
N TRP A 196 6.33 -4.36 6.66
CA TRP A 196 5.38 -3.42 7.21
C TRP A 196 5.40 -2.06 6.48
N TYR A 197 6.60 -1.53 6.16
CA TYR A 197 6.73 -0.29 5.38
C TYR A 197 6.05 -0.41 4.01
N GLY A 198 6.13 -1.59 3.39
CA GLY A 198 5.41 -1.87 2.14
C GLY A 198 3.91 -1.66 2.26
N GLY A 199 3.30 -2.19 3.33
CA GLY A 199 1.86 -2.00 3.60
C GLY A 199 1.49 -0.54 3.86
N VAL A 200 2.26 0.16 4.72
CA VAL A 200 2.03 1.59 4.99
C VAL A 200 2.08 2.41 3.70
N TYR A 201 3.03 2.12 2.83
CA TYR A 201 3.18 2.80 1.54
C TYR A 201 1.98 2.54 0.61
N VAL A 202 1.52 1.29 0.51
CA VAL A 202 0.35 0.92 -0.30
C VAL A 202 -0.91 1.61 0.24
N ALA A 203 -1.14 1.55 1.54
CA ALA A 203 -2.28 2.24 2.18
C ALA A 203 -2.27 3.75 1.90
N ALA A 204 -1.09 4.38 1.97
CA ALA A 204 -0.96 5.80 1.63
C ALA A 204 -1.29 6.10 0.17
N MET A 205 -0.90 5.22 -0.78
CA MET A 205 -1.27 5.38 -2.19
C MET A 205 -2.78 5.30 -2.39
N TYR A 206 -3.46 4.33 -1.79
CA TYR A 206 -4.94 4.24 -1.84
C TYR A 206 -5.61 5.48 -1.26
N SER A 207 -5.13 5.96 -0.12
CA SER A 207 -5.62 7.20 0.50
C SER A 207 -5.49 8.40 -0.42
N LEU A 208 -4.34 8.59 -1.04
CA LEU A 208 -4.06 9.71 -1.96
C LEU A 208 -4.85 9.60 -3.27
N ALA A 209 -5.18 8.39 -3.73
CA ALA A 209 -5.96 8.17 -4.94
C ALA A 209 -7.40 8.70 -4.86
N TYR A 210 -7.91 9.01 -3.66
CA TYR A 210 -9.19 9.70 -3.51
C TYR A 210 -9.12 11.16 -3.97
N VAL A 211 -7.98 11.81 -3.81
CA VAL A 211 -7.81 13.26 -4.01
C VAL A 211 -6.93 13.62 -5.20
N SER A 212 -6.32 12.63 -5.85
CA SER A 212 -5.51 12.82 -7.05
C SER A 212 -5.70 11.66 -8.03
N ASN A 213 -5.62 11.95 -9.32
CA ASN A 213 -5.50 10.95 -10.39
C ASN A 213 -4.09 10.98 -11.03
N ASP A 214 -3.21 11.82 -10.50
CA ASP A 214 -1.81 11.88 -10.92
C ASP A 214 -1.02 10.82 -10.15
N ILE A 215 -0.68 9.74 -10.84
CA ILE A 215 0.01 8.59 -10.23
C ILE A 215 1.44 8.94 -9.83
N GLU A 216 2.15 9.75 -10.62
CA GLU A 216 3.49 10.18 -10.23
C GLU A 216 3.47 10.96 -8.91
N TYR A 217 2.45 11.81 -8.75
CA TYR A 217 2.19 12.50 -7.48
C TYR A 217 1.88 11.51 -6.35
N ILE A 218 0.94 10.58 -6.56
CA ILE A 218 0.52 9.59 -5.55
C ILE A 218 1.71 8.77 -5.07
N VAL A 219 2.47 8.20 -5.99
CA VAL A 219 3.65 7.35 -5.70
C VAL A 219 4.72 8.10 -4.91
N LYS A 220 4.97 9.39 -5.23
CA LYS A 220 5.94 10.21 -4.51
C LYS A 220 5.45 10.65 -3.13
N GLU A 221 4.21 11.11 -3.05
CA GLU A 221 3.65 11.58 -1.77
C GLU A 221 3.52 10.45 -0.76
N ALA A 222 3.17 9.25 -1.22
CA ALA A 222 3.08 8.07 -0.37
C ALA A 222 4.42 7.70 0.28
N LEU A 223 5.57 8.02 -0.31
CA LEU A 223 6.86 7.78 0.31
C LEU A 223 7.07 8.57 1.61
N LYS A 224 6.36 9.68 1.80
CA LYS A 224 6.55 10.55 2.98
C LYS A 224 6.06 9.93 4.29
N VAL A 225 5.31 8.83 4.25
CA VAL A 225 4.80 8.14 5.46
C VAL A 225 5.73 7.05 5.97
N ILE A 226 6.83 6.76 5.25
CA ILE A 226 7.82 5.76 5.66
C ILE A 226 9.22 6.39 5.79
N PRO A 227 10.12 5.83 6.62
CA PRO A 227 11.45 6.40 6.84
C PRO A 227 12.29 6.43 5.56
N GLU A 228 12.98 7.55 5.30
CA GLU A 228 13.87 7.71 4.14
C GLU A 228 15.06 6.73 4.16
N GLU A 229 15.47 6.30 5.36
CA GLU A 229 16.56 5.36 5.57
C GLU A 229 16.19 3.91 5.29
N SER A 230 14.89 3.58 5.22
CA SER A 230 14.44 2.22 4.93
C SER A 230 14.85 1.79 3.51
N ASP A 231 15.08 0.51 3.33
CA ASP A 231 15.44 -0.02 2.02
C ASP A 231 14.25 0.00 1.07
N PHE A 232 13.03 -0.14 1.61
CA PHE A 232 11.80 0.04 0.83
C PHE A 232 11.72 1.45 0.23
N HIS A 233 11.93 2.51 1.03
CA HIS A 233 11.93 3.90 0.56
C HIS A 233 12.99 4.13 -0.52
N LYS A 234 14.21 3.66 -0.30
CA LYS A 234 15.31 3.77 -1.27
C LYS A 234 15.01 3.05 -2.57
N CYS A 235 14.45 1.83 -2.48
CA CYS A 235 14.04 1.03 -3.64
C CYS A 235 12.98 1.77 -4.48
N MET A 236 11.92 2.27 -3.84
CA MET A 236 10.88 3.02 -4.54
C MET A 236 11.38 4.34 -5.13
N SER A 237 12.28 5.03 -4.44
CA SER A 237 12.95 6.23 -4.95
C SER A 237 13.78 5.94 -6.19
N ASP A 238 14.47 4.80 -6.22
CA ASP A 238 15.21 4.33 -7.39
C ASP A 238 14.28 4.03 -8.57
N VAL A 239 13.16 3.35 -8.34
CA VAL A 239 12.15 3.07 -9.39
C VAL A 239 11.63 4.35 -10.00
N ILE A 240 11.26 5.34 -9.19
CA ILE A 240 10.78 6.65 -9.66
C ILE A 240 11.86 7.35 -10.50
N ARG A 241 13.12 7.29 -10.06
CA ARG A 241 14.25 7.87 -10.78
C ARG A 241 14.50 7.17 -12.13
N TRP A 242 14.47 5.83 -12.17
CA TRP A 242 14.66 5.06 -13.39
C TRP A 242 13.49 5.20 -14.35
N HIS A 243 12.25 5.24 -13.85
CA HIS A 243 11.10 5.53 -14.69
C HIS A 243 11.24 6.89 -15.40
N ARG A 244 11.67 7.94 -14.71
CA ARG A 244 11.93 9.25 -15.32
C ARG A 244 13.06 9.22 -16.34
N LYS A 245 14.07 8.38 -16.12
CA LYS A 245 15.19 8.19 -17.05
C LYS A 245 14.78 7.40 -18.28
N TYR A 246 13.86 6.46 -18.13
CA TYR A 246 13.41 5.54 -19.19
C TYR A 246 11.87 5.53 -19.31
N PRO A 247 11.22 6.68 -19.60
CA PRO A 247 9.77 6.84 -19.45
C PRO A 247 8.92 5.97 -20.38
N LYS A 248 9.51 5.40 -21.44
CA LYS A 248 8.84 4.51 -22.40
C LYS A 248 9.40 3.08 -22.40
N ASP A 249 10.32 2.78 -21.52
CA ASP A 249 11.01 1.49 -21.45
C ASP A 249 10.96 0.94 -20.02
N TRP A 250 9.82 0.37 -19.67
CA TRP A 250 9.65 -0.26 -18.35
C TRP A 250 10.55 -1.47 -18.15
N LYS A 251 10.91 -2.19 -19.24
CA LYS A 251 11.82 -3.35 -19.18
C LYS A 251 13.22 -2.91 -18.76
N ARG A 252 13.65 -1.74 -19.18
CA ARG A 252 14.92 -1.16 -18.73
C ARG A 252 14.86 -0.75 -17.26
N THR A 253 13.78 -0.15 -16.79
CA THR A 253 13.59 0.16 -15.38
C THR A 253 13.57 -1.11 -14.54
N TRP A 254 12.87 -2.16 -14.98
CA TRP A 254 12.88 -3.46 -14.33
C TRP A 254 14.29 -4.07 -14.25
N PHE A 255 15.08 -3.98 -15.31
CA PHE A 255 16.45 -4.46 -15.33
C PHE A 255 17.35 -3.75 -14.31
N GLU A 256 17.26 -2.43 -14.19
CA GLU A 256 18.00 -1.67 -13.16
C GLU A 256 17.56 -2.07 -11.75
N LEU A 257 16.26 -2.26 -11.54
CA LEU A 257 15.69 -2.72 -10.28
C LEU A 257 16.20 -4.12 -9.91
N GLN A 258 16.16 -5.07 -10.86
CA GLN A 258 16.68 -6.43 -10.70
C GLN A 258 18.17 -6.42 -10.32
N ASN A 259 18.98 -5.65 -11.03
CA ASN A 259 20.42 -5.62 -10.79
C ASN A 259 20.82 -5.06 -9.43
N LYS A 260 20.03 -4.11 -8.91
CA LYS A 260 20.39 -3.47 -7.64
C LYS A 260 19.74 -4.13 -6.43
N TRP A 261 18.48 -4.55 -6.56
CA TRP A 261 17.64 -4.87 -5.39
C TRP A 261 17.25 -6.34 -5.27
N SER A 262 17.55 -7.20 -6.26
CA SER A 262 17.12 -8.61 -6.21
C SER A 262 17.80 -9.44 -5.11
N GLU A 263 19.01 -9.06 -4.71
CA GLU A 263 19.79 -9.78 -3.71
C GLU A 263 19.70 -9.13 -2.32
N GLU A 264 19.45 -7.82 -2.24
CA GLU A 264 19.51 -7.05 -0.99
C GLU A 264 18.20 -7.08 -0.21
N ILE A 265 17.07 -7.31 -0.87
CA ILE A 265 15.75 -7.35 -0.23
C ILE A 265 15.19 -8.77 -0.36
N SER A 266 15.87 -9.74 0.21
CA SER A 266 15.37 -11.10 0.24
C SER A 266 14.72 -11.44 1.57
N CYS A 267 13.46 -11.86 1.50
CA CYS A 267 12.88 -12.76 2.49
C CYS A 267 13.71 -14.07 2.51
N PRO A 268 13.83 -14.81 3.61
CA PRO A 268 14.58 -16.07 3.66
C PRO A 268 14.24 -17.07 2.54
N GLU A 269 13.09 -16.93 1.91
CA GLU A 269 12.63 -17.71 0.76
C GLU A 269 12.80 -16.99 -0.59
N GLY A 270 13.42 -15.82 -0.59
CA GLY A 270 14.08 -15.25 -1.75
C GLY A 270 13.27 -14.38 -2.70
N ILE A 271 11.99 -13.93 -2.46
CA ILE A 271 11.29 -13.36 -3.61
C ILE A 271 10.21 -12.29 -3.33
N HIS A 272 9.82 -12.04 -2.08
CA HIS A 272 8.50 -11.42 -1.87
C HIS A 272 8.45 -9.99 -1.33
N ASN A 273 9.47 -9.16 -1.52
CA ASN A 273 9.49 -7.82 -0.95
C ASN A 273 9.28 -6.70 -1.97
N SER A 274 9.66 -5.52 -1.58
CA SER A 274 9.70 -4.25 -2.31
C SER A 274 10.00 -4.37 -3.80
N PHE A 275 10.72 -5.41 -4.22
CA PHE A 275 11.01 -5.73 -5.62
C PHE A 275 9.72 -5.92 -6.44
N ASN A 276 8.75 -6.68 -5.95
CA ASN A 276 7.49 -6.90 -6.67
C ASN A 276 6.66 -5.62 -6.77
N ILE A 277 6.67 -4.79 -5.73
CA ILE A 277 6.01 -3.48 -5.79
C ILE A 277 6.72 -2.53 -6.73
N GLY A 278 8.03 -2.48 -6.73
CA GLY A 278 8.78 -1.66 -7.66
C GLY A 278 8.40 -1.96 -9.11
N THR A 279 8.22 -3.23 -9.43
CA THR A 279 7.75 -3.66 -10.76
C THR A 279 6.31 -3.24 -11.03
N LYS A 280 5.40 -3.42 -10.08
CA LYS A 280 3.99 -3.01 -10.20
C LYS A 280 3.85 -1.50 -10.37
N ILE A 281 4.58 -0.71 -9.58
CA ILE A 281 4.57 0.75 -9.68
C ILE A 281 5.13 1.21 -11.03
N ASN A 282 6.21 0.62 -11.49
CA ASN A 282 6.77 0.95 -12.79
C ASN A 282 5.76 0.69 -13.92
N LEU A 283 5.06 -0.45 -13.89
CA LEU A 283 4.00 -0.74 -14.85
C LEU A 283 2.84 0.25 -14.76
N SER A 284 2.42 0.63 -13.55
CA SER A 284 1.37 1.64 -13.34
C SER A 284 1.76 2.99 -13.91
N LEU A 285 2.98 3.44 -13.68
CA LEU A 285 3.49 4.71 -14.21
C LEU A 285 3.54 4.73 -15.75
N ILE A 286 3.82 3.61 -16.40
CA ILE A 286 3.84 3.51 -17.86
C ILE A 286 2.42 3.54 -18.45
N HIS A 287 1.48 2.83 -17.85
CA HIS A 287 0.09 2.84 -18.30
C HIS A 287 -0.57 4.22 -18.25
N ILE A 288 -0.05 5.13 -17.43
CA ILE A 288 -0.57 6.49 -17.31
C ILE A 288 0.07 7.43 -18.30
N SER A 289 1.32 7.22 -18.67
CA SER A 289 1.97 8.00 -19.73
C SER A 289 1.42 7.71 -21.13
N GLU A 290 0.59 6.67 -21.31
CA GLU A 290 -0.14 6.34 -22.56
C GLU A 290 -1.67 6.34 -22.33
N PRO A 291 -2.33 7.50 -22.11
CA PRO A 291 -3.78 7.55 -21.84
C PRO A 291 -4.67 7.21 -23.04
N THR A 292 -4.11 6.81 -24.17
CA THR A 292 -4.83 6.61 -25.44
C THR A 292 -5.16 5.15 -25.78
N ARG A 293 -4.78 4.18 -24.96
CA ARG A 293 -5.29 2.81 -25.13
C ARG A 293 -6.53 2.60 -24.26
N PRO A 294 -7.74 2.60 -24.83
CA PRO A 294 -8.91 2.14 -24.12
C PRO A 294 -8.67 0.69 -23.72
N LEU A 295 -8.78 0.40 -22.42
CA LEU A 295 -8.95 -0.97 -21.93
C LEU A 295 -10.26 -1.47 -22.52
N TYR A 296 -10.21 -2.18 -23.66
CA TYR A 296 -11.30 -3.03 -24.07
C TYR A 296 -11.30 -4.25 -23.13
N ILE A 297 -12.15 -4.17 -22.10
CA ILE A 297 -12.58 -5.32 -21.30
C ILE A 297 -13.68 -6.04 -22.06
#